data_6f76911bd5ae946bfd52a2e1bb6c2587
#
_entry.id   6f76911bd5ae946bfd52a2e1bb6c2587
#
_cell.length_a   1.000
_cell.length_b   1.000
_cell.length_c   1.000
_cell.angle_alpha   90.00
_cell.angle_beta   90.00
_cell.angle_gamma   90.00
#
_symmetry.space_group_name_H-M   'P 1'
#
loop_
_entity.id
_entity.type
_entity.pdbx_description
1 polymer ?
#
loop_
_entity_poly.entity_id
_entity_poly.type
_entity_poly.pdbx_seq_one_letter_code
_entity_poly.pdbx_strand_id
1 'polypeptide(L)'
;MRARYEDCAPQGPGLTALISRSGAPVLAKRELDSAIALMRERGLRVSAARRLVLEALLAADGPMSAEQIAEGIGGRVPCSDIASVYRNLQALDSIGLVRHVHLGHGPGLHVLALAGEREYLTCERCGDYLAVAPEELDAVRALVESRFGYKAGFAHFPIVGLCRSCAEAVGEKPRAERQK
;
A
#
# COMPACT_ATOMS: atom_id res chain seq x y z
N MET A 1 0.28 16.91 27.29
CA MET A 1 1.48 17.50 26.70
C MET A 1 1.26 17.57 25.21
N ARG A 2 1.21 18.76 24.62
CA ARG A 2 1.10 18.93 23.16
C ARG A 2 2.50 18.78 22.59
N ALA A 3 2.74 17.71 21.80
CA ALA A 3 3.96 17.58 21.02
C ALA A 3 4.08 18.81 20.10
N ARG A 4 5.20 19.49 20.15
CA ARG A 4 5.44 20.67 19.32
C ARG A 4 5.73 20.21 17.90
N TYR A 5 5.22 20.95 16.95
CA TYR A 5 5.34 20.78 15.51
C TYR A 5 6.80 20.70 14.99
N GLU A 6 7.77 21.06 15.84
CA GLU A 6 9.20 21.14 15.52
C GLU A 6 9.94 19.79 15.55
N ASP A 7 9.34 18.74 16.12
CA ASP A 7 10.00 17.43 16.30
C ASP A 7 9.79 16.44 15.13
N CYS A 8 9.11 16.84 14.07
CA CYS A 8 8.83 16.01 12.91
C CYS A 8 9.88 16.16 11.79
N ALA A 9 11.16 16.07 12.12
CA ALA A 9 12.21 16.02 11.13
C ALA A 9 12.35 14.60 10.57
N PRO A 10 12.43 14.41 9.23
CA PRO A 10 12.58 13.08 8.62
C PRO A 10 13.94 12.49 9.02
N GLN A 11 13.92 11.41 9.79
CA GLN A 11 15.12 10.67 10.15
C GLN A 11 15.29 9.46 9.22
N GLY A 12 16.25 9.56 8.31
CA GLY A 12 16.78 8.45 7.53
C GLY A 12 16.28 8.35 6.10
N PRO A 13 17.07 7.70 5.21
CA PRO A 13 16.66 7.46 3.83
C PRO A 13 15.56 6.38 3.83
N GLY A 14 14.31 6.84 3.85
CA GLY A 14 13.17 5.97 3.59
C GLY A 14 13.31 5.38 2.19
N LEU A 15 12.80 4.17 2.02
CA LEU A 15 12.64 3.39 0.78
C LEU A 15 11.85 4.14 -0.32
N THR A 16 12.25 5.37 -0.64
CA THR A 16 11.64 6.25 -1.64
C THR A 16 12.58 6.46 -2.82
N ALA A 17 13.20 5.40 -3.27
CA ALA A 17 13.93 5.45 -4.53
C ALA A 17 13.40 4.36 -5.44
N LEU A 18 12.68 4.78 -6.44
CA LEU A 18 12.31 4.16 -7.70
C LEU A 18 10.78 4.06 -7.86
N ILE A 19 10.20 5.09 -8.37
CA ILE A 19 9.29 5.19 -9.52
C ILE A 19 8.72 6.61 -9.48
N SER A 20 9.47 7.55 -10.08
CA SER A 20 8.96 8.84 -10.48
C SER A 20 7.93 8.61 -11.59
N ARG A 21 6.65 8.58 -11.23
CA ARG A 21 5.57 8.88 -12.17
C ARG A 21 5.00 10.24 -11.81
N SER A 22 5.48 11.24 -12.51
CA SER A 22 4.90 12.56 -12.63
C SER A 22 3.44 12.44 -13.10
N GLY A 23 2.54 12.23 -12.16
CA GLY A 23 1.09 12.17 -12.34
C GLY A 23 0.46 13.36 -11.66
N ALA A 24 -0.13 14.22 -12.46
CA ALA A 24 -0.64 15.54 -12.25
C ALA A 24 -1.46 15.75 -10.96
N PRO A 25 -1.35 16.94 -10.32
CA PRO A 25 -2.13 17.34 -9.13
C PRO A 25 -3.65 17.32 -9.35
N VAL A 26 -4.10 17.31 -10.60
CA VAL A 26 -5.52 17.25 -10.98
C VAL A 26 -6.15 15.87 -10.74
N LEU A 27 -5.40 14.77 -10.96
CA LEU A 27 -5.91 13.40 -10.70
C LEU A 27 -6.11 13.17 -9.20
N ALA A 28 -5.12 13.54 -8.39
CA ALA A 28 -5.21 13.41 -6.93
C ALA A 28 -6.40 14.18 -6.34
N LYS A 29 -6.74 15.37 -6.90
CA LYS A 29 -7.90 16.13 -6.46
C LYS A 29 -9.22 15.42 -6.78
N ARG A 30 -9.36 14.85 -7.98
CA ARG A 30 -10.56 14.10 -8.37
C ARG A 30 -10.74 12.85 -7.51
N GLU A 31 -9.67 12.16 -7.22
CA GLU A 31 -9.68 10.98 -6.35
C GLU A 31 -10.04 11.34 -4.90
N LEU A 32 -9.52 12.45 -4.38
CA LEU A 32 -9.88 12.95 -3.05
C LEU A 32 -11.37 13.33 -2.99
N ASP A 33 -11.88 14.03 -4.00
CA ASP A 33 -13.29 14.42 -4.08
C ASP A 33 -14.19 13.17 -4.16
N SER A 34 -13.80 12.13 -4.90
CA SER A 34 -14.48 10.84 -4.99
C SER A 34 -14.46 10.10 -3.64
N ALA A 35 -13.33 10.09 -2.95
CA ALA A 35 -13.21 9.52 -1.61
C ALA A 35 -14.13 10.22 -0.60
N ILE A 36 -14.16 11.55 -0.64
CA ILE A 36 -15.03 12.36 0.23
C ILE A 36 -16.51 12.11 -0.10
N ALA A 37 -16.87 11.98 -1.37
CA ALA A 37 -18.23 11.65 -1.79
C ALA A 37 -18.66 10.29 -1.24
N LEU A 38 -17.83 9.26 -1.38
CA LEU A 38 -18.08 7.92 -0.86
C LEU A 38 -18.21 7.91 0.67
N MET A 39 -17.37 8.67 1.38
CA MET A 39 -17.52 8.82 2.84
C MET A 39 -18.90 9.34 3.22
N ARG A 40 -19.38 10.38 2.54
CA ARG A 40 -20.72 10.98 2.79
C ARG A 40 -21.84 9.99 2.48
N GLU A 41 -21.74 9.30 1.35
CA GLU A 41 -22.70 8.27 0.94
C GLU A 41 -22.81 7.15 1.97
N ARG A 42 -21.68 6.73 2.54
CA ARG A 42 -21.61 5.70 3.59
C ARG A 42 -21.85 6.24 4.99
N GLY A 43 -22.30 7.50 5.16
CA GLY A 43 -22.62 8.12 6.44
C GLY A 43 -21.39 8.43 7.31
N LEU A 44 -20.19 8.37 6.76
CA LEU A 44 -18.97 8.67 7.51
C LEU A 44 -18.69 10.18 7.48
N ARG A 45 -18.59 10.79 8.68
CA ARG A 45 -18.31 12.23 8.80
C ARG A 45 -16.93 12.57 8.22
N VAL A 46 -16.88 13.57 7.36
CA VAL A 46 -15.63 14.15 6.85
C VAL A 46 -15.01 15.04 7.91
N SER A 47 -13.90 14.61 8.52
CA SER A 47 -13.13 15.40 9.47
C SER A 47 -11.77 15.79 8.84
N ALA A 48 -11.13 16.83 9.39
CA ALA A 48 -9.79 17.24 8.95
C ALA A 48 -8.78 16.09 9.08
N ALA A 49 -8.82 15.34 10.18
CA ALA A 49 -7.93 14.20 10.40
C ALA A 49 -8.13 13.08 9.36
N ARG A 50 -9.39 12.75 8.98
CA ARG A 50 -9.63 11.77 7.91
C ARG A 50 -9.15 12.25 6.55
N ARG A 51 -9.37 13.54 6.29
CA ARG A 51 -8.90 14.15 5.06
C ARG A 51 -7.37 14.07 4.94
N LEU A 52 -6.63 14.36 6.02
CA LEU A 52 -5.17 14.23 6.05
C LEU A 52 -4.71 12.80 5.76
N VAL A 53 -5.36 11.79 6.32
CA VAL A 53 -5.05 10.37 6.02
C VAL A 53 -5.27 10.07 4.53
N LEU A 54 -6.38 10.53 3.94
CA LEU A 54 -6.64 10.35 2.51
C LEU A 54 -5.62 11.08 1.64
N GLU A 55 -5.27 12.31 2.01
CA GLU A 55 -4.26 13.11 1.28
C GLU A 55 -2.88 12.45 1.34
N ALA A 56 -2.51 11.86 2.48
CA ALA A 56 -1.26 11.10 2.61
C ALA A 56 -1.25 9.87 1.68
N LEU A 57 -2.31 9.07 1.71
CA LEU A 57 -2.42 7.88 0.86
C LEU A 57 -2.48 8.21 -0.64
N LEU A 58 -3.09 9.35 -1.02
CA LEU A 58 -3.14 9.82 -2.41
C LEU A 58 -1.82 10.41 -2.89
N ALA A 59 -1.04 10.98 -1.98
CA ALA A 59 0.25 11.58 -2.31
C ALA A 59 1.39 10.55 -2.34
N ALA A 60 1.15 9.34 -1.83
CA ALA A 60 2.11 8.24 -1.80
C ALA A 60 2.10 7.47 -3.12
N ASP A 61 3.28 7.00 -3.53
CA ASP A 61 3.43 6.16 -4.72
C ASP A 61 3.15 4.66 -4.45
N GLY A 62 2.60 4.33 -3.26
CA GLY A 62 2.32 2.94 -2.88
C GLY A 62 1.74 2.80 -1.48
N PRO A 63 1.69 1.56 -0.95
CA PRO A 63 1.18 1.28 0.37
C PRO A 63 1.96 2.01 1.47
N MET A 64 1.27 2.55 2.48
CA MET A 64 1.86 3.27 3.62
C MET A 64 1.53 2.60 4.95
N SER A 65 2.47 2.61 5.89
CA SER A 65 2.17 2.27 7.28
C SER A 65 1.47 3.43 8.00
N ALA A 66 0.82 3.14 9.13
CA ALA A 66 0.20 4.17 9.95
C ALA A 66 1.22 5.18 10.47
N GLU A 67 2.44 4.73 10.77
CA GLU A 67 3.56 5.56 11.21
C GLU A 67 3.98 6.54 10.12
N GLN A 68 4.15 6.07 8.89
CA GLN A 68 4.48 6.91 7.73
C GLN A 68 3.39 7.95 7.46
N ILE A 69 2.11 7.57 7.61
CA ILE A 69 0.99 8.52 7.50
C ILE A 69 1.03 9.55 8.63
N ALA A 70 1.37 9.13 9.86
CA ALA A 70 1.47 10.03 11.01
C ALA A 70 2.65 11.02 10.88
N GLU A 71 3.77 10.59 10.33
CA GLU A 71 4.91 11.45 10.01
C GLU A 71 4.58 12.51 8.95
N GLY A 72 3.55 12.25 8.15
CA GLY A 72 3.16 13.14 7.07
C GLY A 72 4.08 13.05 5.86
N ILE A 73 3.81 13.89 4.86
CA ILE A 73 4.63 13.95 3.64
C ILE A 73 5.21 15.36 3.54
N GLY A 74 6.51 15.46 3.69
CA GLY A 74 7.25 16.72 3.76
C GLY A 74 6.76 17.78 2.75
N GLY A 75 6.34 18.94 3.23
CA GLY A 75 5.81 20.05 2.46
C GLY A 75 4.42 19.86 1.83
N ARG A 76 3.85 18.65 1.85
CA ARG A 76 2.54 18.35 1.24
C ARG A 76 1.47 17.96 2.25
N VAL A 77 1.79 17.10 3.20
CA VAL A 77 0.84 16.64 4.24
C VAL A 77 1.49 16.79 5.61
N PRO A 78 0.86 17.53 6.55
CA PRO A 78 1.41 17.73 7.89
C PRO A 78 1.36 16.45 8.74
N CYS A 79 2.20 16.41 9.77
CA CYS A 79 2.22 15.34 10.74
C CYS A 79 0.89 15.22 11.49
N SER A 80 0.54 14.02 11.90
CA SER A 80 -0.70 13.68 12.61
C SER A 80 -0.41 12.83 13.85
N ASP A 81 -1.33 12.86 14.82
CA ASP A 81 -1.28 11.96 15.97
C ASP A 81 -1.53 10.51 15.52
N ILE A 82 -0.61 9.61 15.86
CA ILE A 82 -0.64 8.20 15.44
C ILE A 82 -1.93 7.47 15.87
N ALA A 83 -2.43 7.72 17.08
CA ALA A 83 -3.67 7.10 17.54
C ALA A 83 -4.89 7.60 16.74
N SER A 84 -4.85 8.87 16.30
CA SER A 84 -5.84 9.43 15.38
C SER A 84 -5.75 8.78 14.01
N VAL A 85 -4.54 8.54 13.48
CA VAL A 85 -4.33 7.86 12.20
C VAL A 85 -4.95 6.47 12.23
N TYR A 86 -4.63 5.64 13.22
CA TYR A 86 -5.19 4.30 13.35
C TYR A 86 -6.72 4.29 13.40
N ARG A 87 -7.33 5.17 14.23
CA ARG A 87 -8.81 5.27 14.29
C ARG A 87 -9.43 5.67 12.96
N ASN A 88 -8.79 6.56 12.22
CA ASN A 88 -9.29 7.00 10.92
C ASN A 88 -9.08 5.94 9.83
N LEU A 89 -7.96 5.23 9.82
CA LEU A 89 -7.73 4.09 8.93
C LEU A 89 -8.77 3.00 9.13
N GLN A 90 -9.05 2.62 10.39
CA GLN A 90 -10.09 1.64 10.71
C GLN A 90 -11.48 2.08 10.24
N ALA A 91 -11.82 3.36 10.42
CA ALA A 91 -13.10 3.89 9.95
C ALA A 91 -13.19 3.93 8.42
N LEU A 92 -12.10 4.20 7.71
CA LEU A 92 -12.05 4.20 6.25
C LEU A 92 -12.07 2.78 5.69
N ASP A 93 -11.43 1.82 6.36
CA ASP A 93 -11.46 0.40 6.02
C ASP A 93 -12.88 -0.18 6.17
N SER A 94 -13.59 0.17 7.25
CA SER A 94 -14.97 -0.30 7.49
C SER A 94 -15.98 0.09 6.40
N ILE A 95 -15.71 1.12 5.62
CA ILE A 95 -16.50 1.54 4.45
C ILE A 95 -15.91 1.10 3.11
N GLY A 96 -14.82 0.32 3.14
CA GLY A 96 -14.14 -0.19 1.95
C GLY A 96 -13.37 0.87 1.15
N LEU A 97 -13.06 2.02 1.73
CA LEU A 97 -12.31 3.09 1.05
C LEU A 97 -10.79 2.91 1.18
N VAL A 98 -10.35 2.27 2.24
CA VAL A 98 -8.96 1.88 2.47
C VAL A 98 -8.92 0.36 2.62
N ARG A 99 -7.86 -0.27 2.18
CA ARG A 99 -7.57 -1.69 2.41
C ARG A 99 -6.27 -1.83 3.17
N HIS A 100 -6.25 -2.79 4.07
CA HIS A 100 -5.05 -3.23 4.77
C HIS A 100 -4.37 -4.33 3.98
N VAL A 101 -3.05 -4.21 3.76
CA VAL A 101 -2.24 -5.19 3.05
C VAL A 101 -0.97 -5.50 3.86
N HIS A 102 -0.48 -6.72 3.76
CA HIS A 102 0.78 -7.12 4.37
C HIS A 102 1.83 -7.32 3.29
N LEU A 103 2.93 -6.58 3.35
CA LEU A 103 4.07 -6.76 2.46
C LEU A 103 5.28 -7.21 3.28
N GLY A 104 5.48 -8.54 3.36
CA GLY A 104 6.55 -9.14 4.16
C GLY A 104 6.27 -9.15 5.66
N HIS A 105 7.34 -9.08 6.46
CA HIS A 105 7.30 -9.16 7.94
C HIS A 105 7.19 -7.79 8.64
N GLY A 106 7.00 -6.73 7.87
CA GLY A 106 6.87 -5.37 8.38
C GLY A 106 5.50 -5.07 8.99
N PRO A 107 5.27 -3.82 9.41
CA PRO A 107 3.95 -3.36 9.86
C PRO A 107 2.93 -3.50 8.73
N GLY A 108 1.65 -3.60 9.11
CA GLY A 108 0.57 -3.56 8.15
C GLY A 108 0.56 -2.24 7.37
N LEU A 109 0.31 -2.33 6.09
CA LEU A 109 0.28 -1.18 5.20
C LEU A 109 -1.15 -0.91 4.73
N HIS A 110 -1.41 0.30 4.32
CA HIS A 110 -2.72 0.77 3.90
C HIS A 110 -2.67 1.36 2.49
N VAL A 111 -3.68 1.04 1.69
CA VAL A 111 -3.85 1.55 0.32
C VAL A 111 -5.27 2.04 0.11
N LEU A 112 -5.45 3.01 -0.79
CA LEU A 112 -6.78 3.43 -1.23
C LEU A 112 -7.38 2.38 -2.17
N ALA A 113 -8.61 1.97 -1.90
CA ALA A 113 -9.34 1.02 -2.74
C ALA A 113 -9.80 1.64 -4.07
N LEU A 114 -9.83 2.97 -4.17
CA LEU A 114 -10.20 3.70 -5.41
C LEU A 114 -9.22 3.50 -6.56
N ALA A 115 -7.97 3.15 -6.27
CA ALA A 115 -6.95 2.88 -7.28
C ALA A 115 -7.15 1.56 -8.05
N GLY A 116 -8.29 0.89 -7.85
CA GLY A 116 -8.56 -0.46 -8.33
C GLY A 116 -7.97 -1.54 -7.42
N GLU A 117 -8.38 -2.77 -7.66
CA GLU A 117 -7.78 -3.90 -6.95
C GLU A 117 -6.36 -4.10 -7.42
N ARG A 118 -5.46 -4.30 -6.47
CA ARG A 118 -4.07 -4.66 -6.72
C ARG A 118 -3.70 -5.85 -5.87
N GLU A 119 -2.92 -6.72 -6.44
CA GLU A 119 -2.26 -7.83 -5.76
C GLU A 119 -0.76 -7.57 -5.76
N TYR A 120 -0.05 -8.17 -4.82
CA TYR A 120 1.34 -7.82 -4.58
C TYR A 120 2.23 -9.07 -4.61
N LEU A 121 3.41 -8.90 -5.22
CA LEU A 121 4.54 -9.80 -5.07
C LEU A 121 5.57 -9.07 -4.23
N THR A 122 6.18 -9.72 -3.23
CA THR A 122 7.20 -9.08 -2.39
C THR A 122 8.46 -9.92 -2.30
N CYS A 123 9.58 -9.25 -2.28
CA CYS A 123 10.89 -9.87 -2.10
C CYS A 123 11.21 -9.97 -0.60
N GLU A 124 11.36 -11.19 -0.08
CA GLU A 124 11.69 -11.43 1.32
C GLU A 124 13.10 -10.95 1.70
N ARG A 125 13.98 -10.73 0.71
CA ARG A 125 15.37 -10.33 0.96
C ARG A 125 15.57 -8.81 0.98
N CYS A 126 15.07 -8.08 -0.01
CA CYS A 126 15.26 -6.62 -0.10
C CYS A 126 14.01 -5.82 0.28
N GLY A 127 12.87 -6.47 0.50
CA GLY A 127 11.61 -5.80 0.82
C GLY A 127 10.94 -5.10 -0.37
N ASP A 128 11.55 -5.16 -1.56
CA ASP A 128 10.95 -4.61 -2.78
C ASP A 128 9.64 -5.34 -3.12
N TYR A 129 8.70 -4.63 -3.73
CA TYR A 129 7.41 -5.21 -4.10
C TYR A 129 6.97 -4.77 -5.50
N LEU A 130 6.18 -5.63 -6.14
CA LEU A 130 5.54 -5.37 -7.41
C LEU A 130 4.02 -5.41 -7.21
N ALA A 131 3.34 -4.33 -7.58
CA ALA A 131 1.88 -4.28 -7.62
C ALA A 131 1.40 -4.67 -9.01
N VAL A 132 0.52 -5.66 -9.10
CA VAL A 132 -0.03 -6.19 -10.34
C VAL A 132 -1.56 -6.10 -10.33
N ALA A 133 -2.17 -6.07 -11.51
CA ALA A 133 -3.61 -6.21 -11.63
C ALA A 133 -4.01 -7.66 -11.30
N PRO A 134 -5.19 -7.91 -10.69
CA PRO A 134 -5.63 -9.26 -10.36
C PRO A 134 -5.61 -10.21 -11.56
N GLU A 135 -5.93 -9.71 -12.73
CA GLU A 135 -5.99 -10.48 -13.98
C GLU A 135 -4.61 -11.04 -14.40
N GLU A 136 -3.54 -10.37 -14.02
CA GLU A 136 -2.17 -10.83 -14.30
C GLU A 136 -1.81 -12.11 -13.53
N LEU A 137 -2.55 -12.43 -12.44
CA LEU A 137 -2.37 -13.64 -11.64
C LEU A 137 -3.41 -14.73 -11.93
N ASP A 138 -4.29 -14.56 -12.91
CA ASP A 138 -5.33 -15.56 -13.24
C ASP A 138 -4.74 -16.91 -13.65
N ALA A 139 -3.64 -16.92 -14.39
CA ALA A 139 -2.95 -18.15 -14.75
C ALA A 139 -2.41 -18.90 -13.53
N VAL A 140 -1.94 -18.16 -12.51
CA VAL A 140 -1.47 -18.74 -11.23
C VAL A 140 -2.64 -19.32 -10.46
N ARG A 141 -3.78 -18.63 -10.40
CA ARG A 141 -5.01 -19.12 -9.76
C ARG A 141 -5.50 -20.41 -10.43
N ALA A 142 -5.59 -20.40 -11.76
CA ALA A 142 -6.02 -21.58 -12.53
C ALA A 142 -5.08 -22.76 -12.30
N LEU A 143 -3.77 -22.54 -12.22
CA LEU A 143 -2.80 -23.59 -11.93
C LEU A 143 -3.00 -24.18 -10.53
N VAL A 144 -3.20 -23.33 -9.51
CA VAL A 144 -3.46 -23.78 -8.13
C VAL A 144 -4.76 -24.58 -8.07
N GLU A 145 -5.82 -24.07 -8.69
CA GLU A 145 -7.12 -24.74 -8.69
C GLU A 145 -7.05 -26.10 -9.39
N SER A 146 -6.46 -26.17 -10.59
CA SER A 146 -6.36 -27.42 -11.35
C SER A 146 -5.47 -28.48 -10.68
N ARG A 147 -4.40 -28.03 -9.99
CA ARG A 147 -3.43 -28.95 -9.40
C ARG A 147 -3.80 -29.41 -8.00
N PHE A 148 -4.44 -28.55 -7.22
CA PHE A 148 -4.67 -28.76 -5.79
C PHE A 148 -6.14 -28.66 -5.38
N GLY A 149 -7.04 -28.23 -6.26
CA GLY A 149 -8.46 -28.01 -5.94
C GLY A 149 -8.73 -26.78 -5.04
N TYR A 150 -7.78 -25.86 -4.91
CA TYR A 150 -7.90 -24.68 -4.08
C TYR A 150 -8.12 -23.43 -4.92
N LYS A 151 -9.10 -22.61 -4.54
CA LYS A 151 -9.28 -21.25 -5.09
C LYS A 151 -8.33 -20.30 -4.40
N ALA A 152 -7.22 -19.95 -5.06
CA ALA A 152 -6.23 -19.04 -4.52
C ALA A 152 -6.71 -17.58 -4.57
N GLY A 153 -6.47 -16.82 -3.49
CA GLY A 153 -6.71 -15.37 -3.42
C GLY A 153 -5.46 -14.67 -2.90
N PHE A 154 -5.03 -13.62 -3.58
CA PHE A 154 -3.81 -12.88 -3.25
C PHE A 154 -4.10 -11.44 -2.81
N ALA A 155 -5.38 -11.11 -2.58
CA ALA A 155 -5.81 -9.74 -2.27
C ALA A 155 -5.33 -9.25 -0.89
N HIS A 156 -5.14 -10.15 0.08
CA HIS A 156 -4.75 -9.81 1.45
C HIS A 156 -3.27 -10.11 1.75
N PHE A 157 -2.78 -11.24 1.25
CA PHE A 157 -1.39 -11.64 1.41
C PHE A 157 -0.67 -11.64 0.06
N PRO A 158 0.56 -11.09 0.00
CA PRO A 158 1.36 -11.06 -1.21
C PRO A 158 1.86 -12.47 -1.58
N ILE A 159 2.25 -12.65 -2.83
CA ILE A 159 3.11 -13.74 -3.20
C ILE A 159 4.53 -13.39 -2.75
N VAL A 160 5.10 -14.21 -1.88
CA VAL A 160 6.43 -13.98 -1.29
C VAL A 160 7.48 -14.79 -2.03
N GLY A 161 8.61 -14.18 -2.34
CA GLY A 161 9.74 -14.84 -3.00
C GLY A 161 10.97 -13.93 -3.10
N LEU A 162 11.84 -14.19 -4.05
CA LEU A 162 12.99 -13.33 -4.37
C LEU A 162 12.72 -12.58 -5.68
N CYS A 163 13.00 -11.27 -5.70
CA CYS A 163 13.03 -10.53 -6.95
C CYS A 163 14.22 -11.03 -7.81
N ARG A 164 14.20 -10.70 -9.10
CA ARG A 164 15.21 -11.16 -10.06
C ARG A 164 16.64 -10.86 -9.57
N SER A 165 16.90 -9.63 -9.16
CA SER A 165 18.23 -9.21 -8.70
C SER A 165 18.70 -9.97 -7.45
N CYS A 166 17.78 -10.24 -6.52
CA CYS A 166 18.10 -11.00 -5.32
C CYS A 166 18.30 -12.48 -5.61
N ALA A 167 17.54 -13.06 -6.51
CA ALA A 167 17.70 -14.46 -6.95
C ALA A 167 19.03 -14.67 -7.67
N GLU A 168 19.42 -13.76 -8.57
CA GLU A 168 20.71 -13.77 -9.27
C GLU A 168 21.89 -13.63 -8.28
N ALA A 169 21.76 -12.75 -7.28
CA ALA A 169 22.80 -12.54 -6.26
C ALA A 169 23.01 -13.74 -5.32
N VAL A 170 22.02 -14.63 -5.21
CA VAL A 170 22.14 -15.89 -4.43
C VAL A 170 22.66 -17.04 -5.31
N GLY A 171 22.81 -16.82 -6.61
CA GLY A 171 23.16 -17.87 -7.58
C GLY A 171 22.01 -18.88 -7.78
N GLU A 172 20.81 -18.51 -7.42
CA GLU A 172 19.62 -19.33 -7.53
C GLU A 172 19.05 -19.21 -8.95
N LYS A 173 19.32 -20.22 -9.78
CA LYS A 173 18.65 -20.32 -11.08
C LYS A 173 17.15 -20.50 -10.88
N PRO A 174 16.31 -19.82 -11.68
CA PRO A 174 14.86 -19.97 -11.60
C PRO A 174 14.49 -21.44 -11.65
N ARG A 175 13.59 -21.85 -10.77
CA ARG A 175 13.16 -23.25 -10.58
C ARG A 175 12.67 -23.94 -11.85
N ALA A 176 12.27 -23.17 -12.86
CA ALA A 176 11.84 -23.67 -14.18
C ALA A 176 12.95 -24.35 -14.98
N GLU A 177 14.22 -24.06 -14.74
CA GLU A 177 15.35 -24.67 -15.43
C GLU A 177 15.92 -25.93 -14.72
N ARG A 178 15.39 -26.31 -13.56
CA ARG A 178 15.82 -27.50 -12.80
C ARG A 178 15.11 -28.80 -13.19
N GLN A 179 14.20 -28.75 -14.19
CA GLN A 179 13.51 -29.94 -14.70
C GLN A 179 13.97 -30.26 -16.12
N LYS A 180 15.25 -30.57 -16.29
CA LYS A 180 15.79 -31.31 -17.43
C LYS A 180 16.65 -32.47 -16.93
#